data_6d15c4afa7f5c53e84662343b940778f
#
_entry.id   6d15c4afa7f5c53e84662343b940778f
#
_cell.length_a   1.000
_cell.length_b   1.000
_cell.length_c   1.000
_cell.angle_alpha   90.00
_cell.angle_beta   90.00
_cell.angle_gamma   90.00
#
_symmetry.space_group_name_H-M   'P 1'
#
loop_
_entity.id
_entity.type
_entity.pdbx_description
1 polymer ?
#
loop_
_entity_poly.entity_id
_entity_poly.type
_entity_poly.pdbx_seq_one_letter_code
_entity_poly.pdbx_strand_id
1 'polypeptide(L)' 'MKLRCKLCGDIIEGDKRGTFITCKCGKLAIDETPYYCRINFQKEEDFEEIKEN' A
#
# COMPACT_ATOMS: atom_id res chain seq x y z
N MET A 1 -2.27 -0.43 -7.88
CA MET A 1 -2.93 0.26 -6.75
C MET A 1 -1.91 1.12 -6.02
N LYS A 2 -2.28 2.34 -5.69
CA LYS A 2 -1.40 3.28 -4.99
C LYS A 2 -2.04 3.64 -3.65
N LEU A 3 -1.24 3.62 -2.58
CA LEU A 3 -1.71 3.86 -1.23
C LEU A 3 -0.85 4.93 -0.56
N ARG A 4 -1.47 5.74 0.29
CA ARG A 4 -0.75 6.69 1.13
C ARG A 4 -0.90 6.28 2.59
N CYS A 5 0.23 6.16 3.26
CA CYS A 5 0.24 5.90 4.70
C CYS A 5 0.00 7.22 5.43
N LYS A 6 -1.04 7.29 6.24
CA LYS A 6 -1.35 8.52 6.98
C LYS A 6 -0.46 8.70 8.20
N LEU A 7 0.22 7.65 8.63
CA LEU A 7 1.09 7.71 9.80
C LEU A 7 2.44 8.34 9.49
N CYS A 8 3.03 8.00 8.34
CA CYS A 8 4.34 8.53 7.94
C CYS A 8 4.27 9.41 6.69
N GLY A 9 3.13 9.45 6.02
CA GLY A 9 2.94 10.25 4.82
C GLY A 9 3.54 9.67 3.55
N ASP A 10 4.11 8.47 3.62
CA ASP A 10 4.72 7.85 2.47
C ASP A 10 3.68 7.30 1.50
N ILE A 11 4.03 7.27 0.22
CA ILE A 11 3.16 6.72 -0.82
C ILE A 11 3.83 5.47 -1.37
N ILE A 12 3.07 4.37 -1.40
CA ILE A 12 3.54 3.10 -1.95
C ILE A 12 2.63 2.68 -3.09
N GLU A 13 3.19 1.99 -4.07
CA GLU A 13 2.44 1.54 -5.24
C GLU A 13 2.78 0.09 -5.53
N GLY A 14 1.75 -0.74 -5.74
CA GLY A 14 1.94 -2.11 -6.17
C GLY A 14 2.45 -2.17 -7.61
N ASP A 15 3.40 -3.07 -7.86
CA ASP A 15 4.04 -3.20 -9.17
C ASP A 15 3.47 -4.35 -10.01
N LYS A 16 2.49 -5.08 -9.48
CA LYS A 16 1.86 -6.25 -10.12
C LYS A 16 2.81 -7.43 -10.33
N ARG A 17 3.99 -7.38 -9.70
CA ARG A 17 4.98 -8.47 -9.79
C ARG A 17 5.04 -9.31 -8.52
N GLY A 18 4.20 -8.98 -7.54
CA GLY A 18 4.22 -9.66 -6.26
C GLY A 18 5.29 -9.15 -5.31
N THR A 19 5.87 -7.98 -5.59
CA THR A 19 6.85 -7.38 -4.70
C THR A 19 6.16 -6.87 -3.44
N PHE A 20 6.72 -7.21 -2.29
CA PHE A 20 6.22 -6.76 -1.00
C PHE A 20 6.81 -5.38 -0.69
N ILE A 21 5.97 -4.35 -0.81
CA ILE A 21 6.39 -2.96 -0.69
C ILE A 21 5.85 -2.39 0.61
N THR A 22 6.73 -1.85 1.45
CA THR A 22 6.34 -1.25 2.72
C THR A 22 6.60 0.25 2.71
N CYS A 23 5.83 0.99 3.52
CA CYS A 23 6.08 2.41 3.72
C CYS A 23 7.24 2.61 4.71
N LYS A 24 7.63 3.87 4.94
CA LYS A 24 8.78 4.20 5.80
C LYS A 24 8.58 3.72 7.23
N CYS A 25 7.37 3.82 7.77
CA CYS A 25 7.11 3.39 9.15
C CYS A 25 6.92 1.88 9.27
N GLY A 26 6.80 1.18 8.14
CA GLY A 26 6.63 -0.27 8.11
C GLY A 26 5.26 -0.77 8.52
N LYS A 27 4.31 0.11 8.80
CA LYS A 27 2.98 -0.28 9.25
C LYS A 27 1.98 -0.48 8.12
N LEU A 28 2.35 -0.09 6.92
CA LEU A 28 1.53 -0.28 5.72
C LEU A 28 2.37 -0.99 4.68
N ALA A 29 1.79 -1.99 4.05
CA ALA A 29 2.47 -2.72 2.99
C ALA A 29 1.47 -3.12 1.93
N ILE A 30 1.94 -3.29 0.70
CA ILE A 30 1.13 -3.76 -0.40
C ILE A 30 1.87 -4.88 -1.13
N ASP A 31 1.10 -5.91 -1.51
CA ASP A 31 1.60 -7.04 -2.29
C ASP A 31 0.60 -7.25 -3.41
N GLU A 32 0.93 -6.79 -4.59
CA GLU A 32 0.03 -6.84 -5.74
C GLU A 32 0.61 -7.74 -6.83
N THR A 33 -0.21 -8.67 -7.32
CA THR A 33 0.13 -9.53 -8.47
C THR A 33 -0.95 -9.36 -9.53
N PRO A 34 -0.77 -9.93 -10.74
CA PRO A 34 -1.85 -9.93 -11.74
C PRO A 34 -3.11 -10.67 -11.30
N TYR A 35 -3.02 -11.47 -10.24
CA TYR A 35 -4.13 -12.32 -9.80
C TYR A 35 -4.81 -11.82 -8.54
N TYR A 36 -4.10 -11.06 -7.70
CA TYR A 36 -4.65 -10.56 -6.45
C TYR A 36 -3.88 -9.34 -5.96
N CYS A 37 -4.49 -8.65 -4.99
CA CYS A 37 -3.87 -7.53 -4.32
C CYS A 37 -4.12 -7.69 -2.82
N ARG A 38 -3.04 -7.65 -2.03
CA ARG A 38 -3.13 -7.71 -0.58
C ARG A 38 -2.57 -6.45 0.02
N ILE A 39 -3.25 -5.95 1.04
CA ILE A 39 -2.81 -4.77 1.77
C ILE A 39 -2.66 -5.18 3.23
N ASN A 40 -1.48 -4.95 3.80
CA ASN A 40 -1.22 -5.18 5.21
C ASN A 40 -1.29 -3.85 5.94
N PHE A 41 -2.14 -3.77 6.95
CA PHE A 41 -2.35 -2.56 7.71
C PHE A 41 -2.81 -2.91 9.12
N GLN A 42 -2.70 -1.96 10.05
CA GLN A 42 -3.18 -2.16 11.42
C GLN A 42 -4.61 -1.65 11.57
N LYS A 43 -4.90 -0.47 11.02
CA LYS A 43 -6.24 0.12 11.06
C LYS A 43 -6.57 0.68 9.68
N GLU A 44 -7.81 0.54 9.26
CA GLU A 44 -8.25 1.06 7.96
C GLU A 44 -8.09 2.57 7.86
N GLU A 45 -8.19 3.28 8.97
CA GLU A 45 -8.03 4.73 9.00
C GLU A 45 -6.58 5.20 8.87
N ASP A 46 -5.60 4.27 8.95
CA ASP A 46 -4.18 4.62 8.89
C ASP A 46 -3.67 4.76 7.46
N PHE A 47 -4.49 4.48 6.47
CA PHE A 47 -4.08 4.62 5.08
C PHE A 47 -5.28 4.99 4.20
N GLU A 48 -4.95 5.44 2.99
CA GLU A 48 -5.99 5.71 2.00
C GLU A 48 -5.51 5.28 0.62
N GLU A 49 -6.46 4.90 -0.21
CA GLU A 49 -6.17 4.58 -1.61
C GLU A 49 -6.14 5.87 -2.42
N ILE A 50 -5.09 6.06 -3.20
CA ILE A 50 -4.97 7.19 -4.11
C ILE A 50 -5.48 6.75 -5.47
N LYS A 51 -6.58 7.35 -5.90
CA LYS A 51 -7.14 7.05 -7.21
C LYS A 51 -6.66 8.08 -8.21
N GLU A 52 -6.07 7.58 -9.30
CA GLU A 52 -5.64 8.43 -10.40
C GLU A 52 -6.55 8.20 -11.60
N ASN A 53 -6.96 9.27 -12.23
CA ASN A 53 -7.76 9.19 -13.43
C ASN A 53 -6.87 9.02 -14.65
#